data_11c0e9a9fd2c7c5b711a985a9c255553
#
_entry.id   11c0e9a9fd2c7c5b711a985a9c255553
#
_cell.length_a   1.000
_cell.length_b   1.000
_cell.length_c   1.000
_cell.angle_alpha   90.00
_cell.angle_beta   90.00
_cell.angle_gamma   90.00
#
_symmetry.space_group_name_H-M   'P 1'
#
loop_
_entity.id
_entity.type
_entity.pdbx_description
1 polymer ?
#
loop_
_entity_poly.entity_id
_entity_poly.type
_entity_poly.pdbx_seq_one_letter_code
_entity_poly.pdbx_strand_id
1 'polypeptide(L)'
;LLGTAIARPLIAKKLVEIGKQEGTNIICHGATGKGNDQIRFEIGAHALNSNIEVIAPWREWDMTSRTDLMSYCKNNQIPMAASKAEEPPFSMDENLLHISYEGGILEDLKNPPPEDMWLNVKSLDDASEKPDEVTIEFYEGNPISLNSKKLSPANLFRGLNDLGSKHGIGRIDIVESRVTGMKSRGCYETPGGTIL
;
A
#
# COMPACT_ATOMS: atom_id res chain seq x y z
N LEU A 1 2.24 -3.48 -8.04
CA LEU A 1 1.27 -2.59 -8.69
C LEU A 1 -0.14 -2.75 -8.17
N LEU A 2 -0.57 -3.96 -7.82
CA LEU A 2 -1.94 -4.24 -7.37
C LEU A 2 -2.08 -4.38 -5.85
N GLY A 3 -1.01 -4.21 -5.08
CA GLY A 3 -1.02 -4.42 -3.63
C GLY A 3 -2.04 -3.57 -2.89
N THR A 4 -2.09 -2.26 -3.16
CA THR A 4 -3.09 -1.36 -2.58
C THR A 4 -4.51 -1.71 -3.04
N ALA A 5 -4.67 -2.08 -4.32
CA ALA A 5 -5.97 -2.48 -4.87
C ALA A 5 -6.52 -3.78 -4.24
N ILE A 6 -5.65 -4.67 -3.78
CA ILE A 6 -6.03 -5.92 -3.08
C ILE A 6 -6.18 -5.68 -1.57
N ALA A 7 -5.34 -4.86 -0.97
CA ALA A 7 -5.32 -4.62 0.47
C ALA A 7 -6.63 -3.97 0.98
N ARG A 8 -7.14 -2.94 0.31
CA ARG A 8 -8.34 -2.23 0.76
C ARG A 8 -9.61 -3.10 0.75
N PRO A 9 -9.91 -3.90 -0.29
CA PRO A 9 -11.02 -4.86 -0.25
C PRO A 9 -10.88 -5.91 0.86
N LEU A 10 -9.66 -6.36 1.17
CA LEU A 10 -9.42 -7.29 2.28
C LEU A 10 -9.73 -6.63 3.63
N ILE A 11 -9.32 -5.38 3.82
CA ILE A 11 -9.65 -4.60 5.03
C ILE A 11 -11.17 -4.41 5.13
N ALA A 12 -11.83 -4.01 4.04
CA ALA A 12 -13.30 -3.86 4.00
C ALA A 12 -14.01 -5.16 4.39
N LYS A 13 -13.53 -6.31 3.86
CA LYS A 13 -14.05 -7.62 4.25
C LYS A 13 -13.93 -7.85 5.76
N LYS A 14 -12.78 -7.56 6.35
CA LYS A 14 -12.57 -7.72 7.80
C LYS A 14 -13.44 -6.77 8.62
N LEU A 15 -13.63 -5.54 8.19
CA LEU A 15 -14.53 -4.60 8.85
C LEU A 15 -15.97 -5.11 8.85
N VAL A 16 -16.46 -5.63 7.71
CA VAL A 16 -17.81 -6.20 7.60
C VAL A 16 -17.97 -7.45 8.48
N GLU A 17 -16.96 -8.34 8.51
CA GLU A 17 -16.95 -9.52 9.37
C GLU A 17 -17.03 -9.14 10.86
N ILE A 18 -16.21 -8.15 11.29
CA ILE A 18 -16.21 -7.64 12.66
C ILE A 18 -17.54 -6.96 12.98
N GLY A 19 -18.04 -6.08 12.10
CA GLY A 19 -19.35 -5.45 12.28
C GLY A 19 -20.47 -6.47 12.52
N LYS A 20 -20.47 -7.56 11.74
CA LYS A 20 -21.43 -8.65 11.93
C LYS A 20 -21.28 -9.35 13.31
N GLN A 21 -20.05 -9.54 13.79
CA GLN A 21 -19.78 -10.11 15.12
C GLN A 21 -20.26 -9.19 16.24
N GLU A 22 -20.07 -7.88 16.06
CA GLU A 22 -20.48 -6.84 17.02
C GLU A 22 -21.96 -6.42 16.89
N GLY A 23 -22.71 -7.03 15.96
CA GLY A 23 -24.14 -6.75 15.77
C GLY A 23 -24.43 -5.38 15.14
N THR A 24 -23.51 -4.84 14.36
CA THR A 24 -23.67 -3.55 13.66
C THR A 24 -23.49 -3.70 12.15
N ASN A 25 -24.19 -2.85 11.39
CA ASN A 25 -24.02 -2.67 9.95
C ASN A 25 -23.29 -1.36 9.63
N ILE A 26 -22.68 -0.69 10.61
CA ILE A 26 -22.00 0.58 10.43
C ILE A 26 -20.49 0.35 10.41
N ILE A 27 -19.81 0.88 9.40
CA ILE A 27 -18.34 0.95 9.35
C ILE A 27 -17.90 2.39 9.18
N CYS A 28 -16.70 2.70 9.64
CA CYS A 28 -16.10 4.02 9.50
C CYS A 28 -14.71 3.90 8.87
N HIS A 29 -14.37 4.84 7.98
CA HIS A 29 -13.01 4.94 7.45
C HIS A 29 -12.54 6.39 7.36
N GLY A 30 -11.23 6.60 7.47
CA GLY A 30 -10.57 7.90 7.35
C GLY A 30 -9.96 8.16 5.97
N ALA A 31 -10.38 7.45 4.91
CA ALA A 31 -9.87 7.70 3.58
C ALA A 31 -10.31 9.08 3.07
N THR A 32 -9.39 9.80 2.41
CA THR A 32 -9.65 11.15 1.92
C THR A 32 -10.72 11.15 0.83
N GLY A 33 -11.53 12.21 0.77
CA GLY A 33 -12.64 12.34 -0.17
C GLY A 33 -12.26 12.41 -1.65
N LYS A 34 -10.97 12.53 -1.98
CA LYS A 34 -10.44 12.63 -3.35
C LYS A 34 -9.69 11.39 -3.83
N GLY A 35 -9.39 10.44 -2.92
CA GLY A 35 -8.58 9.25 -3.21
C GLY A 35 -9.39 8.05 -3.68
N ASN A 36 -8.71 7.10 -4.32
CA ASN A 36 -9.32 5.82 -4.74
C ASN A 36 -9.70 4.92 -3.55
N ASP A 37 -9.10 5.13 -2.40
CA ASP A 37 -9.25 4.24 -1.25
C ASP A 37 -10.67 4.25 -0.68
N GLN A 38 -11.33 5.41 -0.62
CA GLN A 38 -12.73 5.47 -0.21
C GLN A 38 -13.62 4.57 -1.09
N ILE A 39 -13.42 4.63 -2.42
CA ILE A 39 -14.19 3.82 -3.38
C ILE A 39 -13.93 2.33 -3.12
N ARG A 40 -12.67 1.94 -2.90
CA ARG A 40 -12.29 0.56 -2.61
C ARG A 40 -12.91 0.03 -1.32
N PHE A 41 -12.94 0.84 -0.25
CA PHE A 41 -13.58 0.48 1.01
C PHE A 41 -15.09 0.32 0.85
N GLU A 42 -15.75 1.30 0.25
CA GLU A 42 -17.21 1.32 0.15
C GLU A 42 -17.74 0.27 -0.80
N ILE A 43 -17.20 0.18 -2.02
CA ILE A 43 -17.63 -0.86 -2.98
C ILE A 43 -17.36 -2.25 -2.39
N GLY A 44 -16.20 -2.45 -1.75
CA GLY A 44 -15.86 -3.72 -1.10
C GLY A 44 -16.84 -4.08 0.03
N ALA A 45 -17.22 -3.11 0.85
CA ALA A 45 -18.16 -3.32 1.95
C ALA A 45 -19.58 -3.58 1.43
N HIS A 46 -20.09 -2.78 0.51
CA HIS A 46 -21.42 -2.96 -0.07
C HIS A 46 -21.57 -4.26 -0.89
N ALA A 47 -20.50 -4.71 -1.55
CA ALA A 47 -20.50 -6.00 -2.24
C ALA A 47 -20.68 -7.19 -1.29
N LEU A 48 -20.27 -7.05 -0.03
CA LEU A 48 -20.38 -8.09 1.01
C LEU A 48 -21.66 -7.96 1.83
N ASN A 49 -22.15 -6.75 2.00
CA ASN A 49 -23.40 -6.44 2.72
C ASN A 49 -24.01 -5.15 2.16
N SER A 50 -25.06 -5.30 1.35
CA SER A 50 -25.74 -4.15 0.71
C SER A 50 -26.40 -3.18 1.71
N ASN A 51 -26.65 -3.63 2.94
CA ASN A 51 -27.27 -2.81 3.99
C ASN A 51 -26.24 -2.09 4.88
N ILE A 52 -24.93 -2.12 4.51
CA ILE A 52 -23.92 -1.47 5.30
C ILE A 52 -24.06 0.05 5.20
N GLU A 53 -23.90 0.73 6.31
CA GLU A 53 -23.79 2.17 6.39
C GLU A 53 -22.32 2.56 6.54
N VAL A 54 -21.86 3.54 5.77
CA VAL A 54 -20.47 3.98 5.78
C VAL A 54 -20.37 5.40 6.31
N ILE A 55 -19.66 5.58 7.41
CA ILE A 55 -19.29 6.89 7.94
C ILE A 55 -17.92 7.27 7.37
N ALA A 56 -17.88 8.34 6.61
CA ALA A 56 -16.66 8.88 6.01
C ALA A 56 -16.48 10.36 6.42
N PRO A 57 -15.88 10.63 7.59
CA PRO A 57 -15.83 11.97 8.20
C PRO A 57 -15.24 13.05 7.29
N TRP A 58 -14.31 12.69 6.41
CA TRP A 58 -13.74 13.61 5.42
C TRP A 58 -14.77 14.28 4.49
N ARG A 59 -15.94 13.71 4.31
CA ARG A 59 -17.02 14.28 3.49
C ARG A 59 -17.88 15.27 4.25
N GLU A 60 -17.82 15.21 5.56
CA GLU A 60 -18.69 15.95 6.46
C GLU A 60 -17.95 17.09 7.18
N TRP A 61 -16.64 16.97 7.30
CA TRP A 61 -15.79 17.94 7.98
C TRP A 61 -15.45 19.14 7.08
N ASP A 62 -15.40 20.32 7.68
CA ASP A 62 -14.96 21.56 7.02
C ASP A 62 -13.43 21.63 6.83
N MET A 63 -12.68 20.67 7.36
CA MET A 63 -11.23 20.57 7.21
C MET A 63 -10.90 20.06 5.81
N THR A 64 -10.45 20.94 4.93
CA THR A 64 -10.21 20.63 3.51
C THR A 64 -8.75 20.45 3.16
N SER A 65 -7.85 20.82 4.08
CA SER A 65 -6.42 20.76 3.86
C SER A 65 -5.70 19.96 4.95
N ARG A 66 -4.48 19.53 4.62
CA ARG A 66 -3.59 18.91 5.60
C ARG A 66 -3.21 19.85 6.73
N THR A 67 -3.06 21.14 6.43
CA THR A 67 -2.77 22.17 7.44
C THR A 67 -3.89 22.26 8.48
N ASP A 68 -5.17 22.18 8.03
CA ASP A 68 -6.32 22.20 8.93
C ASP A 68 -6.31 21.00 9.85
N LEU A 69 -6.02 19.80 9.31
CA LEU A 69 -5.90 18.58 10.09
C LEU A 69 -4.77 18.62 11.11
N MET A 70 -3.61 19.14 10.71
CA MET A 70 -2.47 19.31 11.62
C MET A 70 -2.82 20.26 12.77
N SER A 71 -3.50 21.36 12.46
CA SER A 71 -3.99 22.31 13.46
C SER A 71 -5.01 21.67 14.40
N TYR A 72 -5.94 20.88 13.84
CA TYR A 72 -6.91 20.13 14.63
C TYR A 72 -6.23 19.14 15.58
N CYS A 73 -5.29 18.34 15.08
CA CYS A 73 -4.53 17.38 15.88
C CYS A 73 -3.79 18.08 17.03
N LYS A 74 -3.13 19.22 16.74
CA LYS A 74 -2.41 20.01 17.73
C LYS A 74 -3.35 20.55 18.80
N ASN A 75 -4.46 21.15 18.41
CA ASN A 75 -5.44 21.76 19.32
C ASN A 75 -6.12 20.72 20.22
N ASN A 76 -6.30 19.51 19.73
CA ASN A 76 -6.94 18.42 20.46
C ASN A 76 -5.93 17.44 21.09
N GLN A 77 -4.64 17.75 21.10
CA GLN A 77 -3.57 16.92 21.67
C GLN A 77 -3.55 15.49 21.12
N ILE A 78 -3.93 15.32 19.85
CA ILE A 78 -3.88 14.02 19.17
C ILE A 78 -2.42 13.72 18.81
N PRO A 79 -1.86 12.59 19.25
CA PRO A 79 -0.48 12.24 18.94
C PRO A 79 -0.26 12.08 17.43
N MET A 80 0.76 12.74 16.91
CA MET A 80 1.21 12.57 15.53
C MET A 80 2.59 11.94 15.53
N ALA A 81 2.86 11.06 14.57
CA ALA A 81 4.18 10.48 14.44
C ALA A 81 5.23 11.58 14.19
N ALA A 82 6.31 11.55 14.97
CA ALA A 82 7.39 12.56 14.90
C ALA A 82 8.05 12.66 13.51
N SER A 83 8.02 11.59 12.74
CA SER A 83 8.51 11.53 11.35
C SER A 83 7.70 12.37 10.35
N LYS A 84 6.58 12.95 10.77
CA LYS A 84 5.72 13.78 9.91
C LYS A 84 5.94 15.28 10.07
N ALA A 85 6.89 15.69 10.90
CA ALA A 85 7.27 17.11 11.02
C ALA A 85 8.09 17.58 9.80
N GLU A 86 8.86 16.68 9.15
CA GLU A 86 9.50 16.89 7.86
C GLU A 86 8.89 15.89 6.90
N GLU A 87 7.92 16.33 6.09
CA GLU A 87 7.25 15.46 5.15
C GLU A 87 8.18 15.03 4.03
N PRO A 88 8.24 13.74 3.70
CA PRO A 88 8.81 13.35 2.43
C PRO A 88 8.03 14.07 1.32
N PRO A 89 8.72 14.50 0.26
CA PRO A 89 8.10 15.26 -0.83
C PRO A 89 7.09 14.43 -1.67
N PHE A 90 6.66 13.29 -1.17
CA PHE A 90 5.72 12.33 -1.77
C PHE A 90 4.94 11.57 -0.70
N SER A 91 3.82 10.96 -1.07
CA SER A 91 3.05 10.05 -0.21
C SER A 91 3.56 8.63 -0.35
N MET A 92 3.48 7.84 0.74
CA MET A 92 3.93 6.46 0.77
C MET A 92 2.89 5.56 1.45
N ASP A 93 2.64 4.40 0.85
CA ASP A 93 1.88 3.30 1.43
C ASP A 93 2.73 2.03 1.43
N GLU A 94 2.80 1.34 2.56
CA GLU A 94 3.55 0.09 2.71
C GLU A 94 2.64 -1.07 3.13
N ASN A 95 2.86 -2.22 2.50
CA ASN A 95 2.28 -3.49 2.92
C ASN A 95 3.22 -4.66 2.52
N LEU A 96 2.85 -5.90 2.85
CA LEU A 96 3.68 -7.07 2.56
C LEU A 96 4.00 -7.26 1.08
N LEU A 97 3.10 -6.85 0.17
CA LEU A 97 3.28 -7.02 -1.27
C LEU A 97 4.19 -5.97 -1.87
N HIS A 98 4.08 -4.72 -1.40
CA HIS A 98 4.82 -3.61 -2.00
C HIS A 98 4.90 -2.38 -1.09
N ILE A 99 5.81 -1.47 -1.45
CA ILE A 99 5.72 -0.07 -1.10
C ILE A 99 5.30 0.70 -2.35
N SER A 100 4.39 1.65 -2.21
CA SER A 100 4.01 2.60 -3.26
C SER A 100 4.34 4.01 -2.87
N TYR A 101 4.85 4.78 -3.83
CA TYR A 101 5.20 6.19 -3.68
C TYR A 101 4.46 6.99 -4.74
N GLU A 102 3.78 8.07 -4.35
CA GLU A 102 3.04 8.93 -5.28
C GLU A 102 2.98 10.38 -4.80
N GLY A 103 2.69 11.30 -5.71
CA GLY A 103 2.48 12.71 -5.40
C GLY A 103 3.76 13.51 -5.22
N GLY A 104 3.62 14.79 -4.85
CA GLY A 104 4.72 15.71 -4.62
C GLY A 104 5.65 15.83 -5.82
N ILE A 105 6.96 15.67 -5.61
CA ILE A 105 7.97 15.79 -6.67
C ILE A 105 7.82 14.75 -7.79
N LEU A 106 7.14 13.64 -7.53
CA LEU A 106 6.93 12.58 -8.51
C LEU A 106 5.87 12.93 -9.56
N GLU A 107 5.06 13.96 -9.33
CA GLU A 107 4.06 14.41 -10.30
C GLU A 107 4.69 15.03 -11.55
N ASP A 108 5.87 15.63 -11.43
CA ASP A 108 6.64 16.09 -12.59
C ASP A 108 7.50 14.93 -13.13
N LEU A 109 7.12 14.42 -14.30
CA LEU A 109 7.81 13.32 -14.99
C LEU A 109 9.27 13.60 -15.35
N LYS A 110 9.71 14.87 -15.30
CA LYS A 110 11.11 15.25 -15.53
C LYS A 110 12.00 14.92 -14.34
N ASN A 111 11.41 14.81 -13.14
CA ASN A 111 12.17 14.48 -11.94
C ASN A 111 12.34 12.96 -11.85
N PRO A 112 13.57 12.43 -11.86
CA PRO A 112 13.77 11.03 -11.52
C PRO A 112 13.37 10.78 -10.07
N PRO A 113 12.91 9.56 -9.74
CA PRO A 113 12.70 9.19 -8.34
C PRO A 113 13.99 9.35 -7.55
N PRO A 114 14.01 10.06 -6.40
CA PRO A 114 15.19 10.18 -5.57
C PRO A 114 15.71 8.81 -5.13
N GLU A 115 17.03 8.62 -5.11
CA GLU A 115 17.60 7.32 -4.74
C GLU A 115 17.31 6.95 -3.27
N ASP A 116 17.28 7.92 -2.39
CA ASP A 116 16.97 7.80 -0.97
C ASP A 116 15.47 7.54 -0.68
N MET A 117 14.63 7.63 -1.71
CA MET A 117 13.20 7.24 -1.61
C MET A 117 13.03 5.74 -1.43
N TRP A 118 13.88 4.94 -2.07
CA TRP A 118 13.78 3.49 -2.08
C TRP A 118 14.22 2.90 -0.74
N LEU A 119 13.28 2.30 0.01
CA LEU A 119 13.54 1.85 1.38
C LEU A 119 14.05 0.41 1.47
N ASN A 120 13.56 -0.46 0.61
CA ASN A 120 13.81 -1.90 0.71
C ASN A 120 14.71 -2.41 -0.40
N VAL A 121 14.46 -2.02 -1.63
CA VAL A 121 15.18 -2.57 -2.79
C VAL A 121 16.46 -1.81 -3.02
N LYS A 122 17.58 -2.50 -2.99
CA LYS A 122 18.91 -1.92 -3.26
C LYS A 122 18.98 -1.33 -4.66
N SER A 123 19.85 -0.32 -4.82
CA SER A 123 20.26 0.15 -6.15
C SER A 123 20.96 -0.97 -6.92
N LEU A 124 21.07 -0.84 -8.22
CA LEU A 124 21.83 -1.81 -9.03
C LEU A 124 23.33 -1.77 -8.66
N ASP A 125 23.85 -0.62 -8.24
CA ASP A 125 25.25 -0.46 -7.82
C ASP A 125 25.53 -1.14 -6.47
N ASP A 126 24.52 -1.24 -5.59
CA ASP A 126 24.62 -1.86 -4.26
C ASP A 126 24.09 -3.30 -4.24
N ALA A 127 23.52 -3.75 -5.35
CA ALA A 127 22.98 -5.12 -5.47
C ALA A 127 24.09 -6.16 -5.41
N SER A 128 23.71 -7.38 -5.00
CA SER A 128 24.67 -8.49 -4.95
C SER A 128 25.12 -8.89 -6.35
N GLU A 129 26.43 -8.84 -6.62
CA GLU A 129 27.01 -9.37 -7.86
C GLU A 129 26.96 -10.90 -7.94
N LYS A 130 26.90 -11.56 -6.78
CA LYS A 130 26.83 -13.02 -6.72
C LYS A 130 25.37 -13.46 -6.90
N PRO A 131 25.05 -14.24 -7.94
CA PRO A 131 23.69 -14.73 -8.14
C PRO A 131 23.28 -15.72 -7.02
N ASP A 132 22.00 -15.69 -6.67
CA ASP A 132 21.35 -16.71 -5.83
C ASP A 132 20.38 -17.50 -6.70
N GLU A 133 20.44 -18.83 -6.60
CA GLU A 133 19.41 -19.69 -7.20
C GLU A 133 18.24 -19.84 -6.23
N VAL A 134 17.03 -19.73 -6.76
CA VAL A 134 15.80 -19.80 -5.98
C VAL A 134 14.90 -20.89 -6.53
N THR A 135 14.51 -21.83 -5.68
CA THR A 135 13.55 -22.87 -6.00
C THR A 135 12.23 -22.60 -5.28
N ILE A 136 11.15 -22.48 -6.03
CA ILE A 136 9.80 -22.28 -5.50
C ILE A 136 8.96 -23.48 -5.92
N GLU A 137 8.36 -24.19 -4.96
CA GLU A 137 7.41 -25.27 -5.24
C GLU A 137 5.99 -24.69 -5.18
N PHE A 138 5.17 -25.10 -6.15
CA PHE A 138 3.76 -24.75 -6.23
C PHE A 138 2.88 -25.97 -6.09
N TYR A 139 1.77 -25.82 -5.37
CA TYR A 139 0.69 -26.79 -5.31
C TYR A 139 -0.63 -26.08 -5.61
N GLU A 140 -1.35 -26.55 -6.62
CA GLU A 140 -2.61 -25.94 -7.08
C GLU A 140 -2.52 -24.42 -7.30
N GLY A 141 -1.40 -23.95 -7.88
CA GLY A 141 -1.15 -22.54 -8.15
C GLY A 141 -0.68 -21.70 -6.95
N ASN A 142 -0.58 -22.31 -5.76
CA ASN A 142 -0.11 -21.62 -4.55
C ASN A 142 1.36 -21.96 -4.30
N PRO A 143 2.24 -20.98 -4.05
CA PRO A 143 3.60 -21.24 -3.62
C PRO A 143 3.61 -21.81 -2.20
N ILE A 144 4.24 -23.00 -2.00
CA ILE A 144 4.20 -23.73 -0.75
C ILE A 144 5.57 -23.89 -0.10
N SER A 145 6.65 -23.75 -0.88
CA SER A 145 8.01 -23.82 -0.33
C SER A 145 8.96 -22.87 -1.03
N LEU A 146 10.01 -22.46 -0.34
CA LEU A 146 11.12 -21.68 -0.83
C LEU A 146 12.41 -22.40 -0.46
N ASN A 147 13.24 -22.74 -1.46
CA ASN A 147 14.50 -23.48 -1.29
C ASN A 147 14.29 -24.75 -0.44
N SER A 148 13.32 -25.57 -0.83
CA SER A 148 12.93 -26.83 -0.16
C SER A 148 12.38 -26.66 1.27
N LYS A 149 12.20 -25.43 1.77
CA LYS A 149 11.61 -25.17 3.08
C LYS A 149 10.13 -24.81 2.94
N LYS A 150 9.25 -25.63 3.51
CA LYS A 150 7.83 -25.31 3.62
C LYS A 150 7.62 -24.12 4.54
N LEU A 151 6.89 -23.12 4.06
CA LEU A 151 6.64 -21.86 4.76
C LEU A 151 5.15 -21.49 4.69
N SER A 152 4.69 -20.70 5.66
CA SER A 152 3.41 -20.03 5.50
C SER A 152 3.47 -19.03 4.34
N PRO A 153 2.35 -18.71 3.66
CA PRO A 153 2.35 -17.77 2.55
C PRO A 153 3.01 -16.43 2.88
N ALA A 154 2.76 -15.89 4.07
CA ALA A 154 3.36 -14.63 4.51
C ALA A 154 4.90 -14.75 4.68
N ASN A 155 5.40 -15.84 5.26
CA ASN A 155 6.83 -16.03 5.46
C ASN A 155 7.57 -16.35 4.16
N LEU A 156 6.91 -17.07 3.25
CA LEU A 156 7.42 -17.32 1.91
C LEU A 156 7.59 -15.98 1.16
N PHE A 157 6.56 -15.15 1.21
CA PHE A 157 6.59 -13.85 0.54
C PHE A 157 7.65 -12.92 1.14
N ARG A 158 7.83 -12.90 2.48
CA ARG A 158 8.93 -12.17 3.12
C ARG A 158 10.29 -12.65 2.62
N GLY A 159 10.51 -13.97 2.57
CA GLY A 159 11.76 -14.51 2.05
C GLY A 159 12.04 -14.12 0.60
N LEU A 160 11.00 -14.04 -0.24
CA LEU A 160 11.13 -13.54 -1.61
C LEU A 160 11.39 -12.02 -1.66
N ASN A 161 10.79 -11.25 -0.76
CA ASN A 161 11.08 -9.82 -0.63
C ASN A 161 12.56 -9.61 -0.27
N ASP A 162 13.08 -10.35 0.70
CA ASP A 162 14.49 -10.26 1.14
C ASP A 162 15.44 -10.58 -0.02
N LEU A 163 15.15 -11.64 -0.78
CA LEU A 163 15.94 -12.03 -1.94
C LEU A 163 15.89 -10.98 -3.05
N GLY A 164 14.70 -10.53 -3.42
CA GLY A 164 14.53 -9.51 -4.46
C GLY A 164 15.19 -8.19 -4.07
N SER A 165 15.04 -7.77 -2.82
CA SER A 165 15.67 -6.56 -2.27
C SER A 165 17.19 -6.61 -2.35
N LYS A 166 17.79 -7.76 -1.98
CA LYS A 166 19.23 -7.99 -2.04
C LYS A 166 19.82 -7.84 -3.45
N HIS A 167 19.04 -8.23 -4.46
CA HIS A 167 19.45 -8.26 -5.86
C HIS A 167 18.93 -7.08 -6.70
N GLY A 168 18.40 -6.03 -6.08
CA GLY A 168 17.91 -4.85 -6.78
C GLY A 168 16.66 -5.11 -7.65
N ILE A 169 15.92 -6.19 -7.35
CA ILE A 169 14.74 -6.60 -8.12
C ILE A 169 13.49 -5.92 -7.55
N GLY A 170 12.66 -5.34 -8.42
CA GLY A 170 11.31 -4.92 -8.08
C GLY A 170 11.08 -3.43 -7.93
N ARG A 171 12.02 -2.56 -8.32
CA ARG A 171 11.75 -1.13 -8.50
C ARG A 171 11.01 -0.89 -9.80
N ILE A 172 9.92 -0.14 -9.74
CA ILE A 172 9.05 0.15 -10.88
C ILE A 172 8.67 1.64 -10.84
N ASP A 173 8.75 2.30 -11.98
CA ASP A 173 8.32 3.69 -12.18
C ASP A 173 7.39 3.71 -13.40
N ILE A 174 6.11 3.99 -13.19
CA ILE A 174 5.12 3.94 -14.27
C ILE A 174 4.07 5.05 -14.16
N VAL A 175 3.47 5.38 -15.30
CA VAL A 175 2.25 6.19 -15.35
C VAL A 175 1.06 5.27 -15.55
N GLU A 176 0.13 5.29 -14.62
CA GLU A 176 -1.06 4.42 -14.61
C GLU A 176 -2.36 5.23 -14.56
N SER A 177 -3.47 4.58 -14.87
CA SER A 177 -4.80 5.20 -14.81
C SER A 177 -5.45 4.96 -13.44
N ARG A 178 -5.98 6.02 -12.84
CA ARG A 178 -6.85 5.91 -11.66
C ARG A 178 -8.27 5.50 -12.07
N VAL A 179 -9.08 5.04 -11.11
CA VAL A 179 -10.49 4.69 -11.33
C VAL A 179 -11.27 5.84 -11.99
N THR A 180 -10.91 7.07 -11.67
CA THR A 180 -11.51 8.29 -12.24
C THR A 180 -11.08 8.58 -13.68
N GLY A 181 -10.17 7.78 -14.26
CA GLY A 181 -9.61 8.00 -15.59
C GLY A 181 -8.41 8.95 -15.63
N MET A 182 -8.07 9.60 -14.54
CA MET A 182 -6.87 10.43 -14.46
C MET A 182 -5.60 9.58 -14.55
N LYS A 183 -4.58 10.12 -15.21
CA LYS A 183 -3.23 9.54 -15.20
C LYS A 183 -2.48 10.00 -13.95
N SER A 184 -1.73 9.08 -13.35
CA SER A 184 -0.91 9.35 -12.17
C SER A 184 0.36 8.52 -12.26
N ARG A 185 1.51 9.14 -11.96
CA ARG A 185 2.75 8.42 -11.79
C ARG A 185 2.76 7.74 -10.43
N GLY A 186 3.16 6.48 -10.40
CA GLY A 186 3.43 5.72 -9.20
C GLY A 186 4.80 5.05 -9.31
N CYS A 187 5.59 5.15 -8.23
CA CYS A 187 6.80 4.37 -8.07
C CYS A 187 6.55 3.27 -7.04
N TYR A 188 7.12 2.10 -7.27
CA TYR A 188 6.81 0.92 -6.45
C TYR A 188 8.07 0.11 -6.16
N GLU A 189 8.11 -0.47 -4.97
CA GLU A 189 9.01 -1.57 -4.64
C GLU A 189 8.18 -2.85 -4.47
N THR A 190 8.37 -3.83 -5.37
CA THR A 190 7.60 -5.09 -5.36
C THR A 190 8.53 -6.30 -5.51
N PRO A 191 9.53 -6.47 -4.63
CA PRO A 191 10.60 -7.45 -4.86
C PRO A 191 10.08 -8.88 -4.94
N GLY A 192 9.37 -9.37 -3.94
CA GLY A 192 8.81 -10.72 -3.93
C GLY A 192 7.75 -10.96 -4.99
N GLY A 193 6.90 -9.96 -5.26
CA GLY A 193 5.89 -10.05 -6.30
C GLY A 193 6.46 -10.04 -7.72
N THR A 194 7.68 -9.52 -7.89
CA THR A 194 8.39 -9.56 -9.19
C THR A 194 9.04 -10.92 -9.44
N ILE A 195 9.46 -11.61 -8.37
CA ILE A 195 10.04 -12.96 -8.48
C ILE A 195 8.94 -14.01 -8.77
N LEU A 196 7.77 -13.89 -8.14
CA LEU A 196 6.61 -14.78 -8.35
C LEU A 196 5.95 -14.56 -9.71
#